data_cce4a5eef6a9f1a2c63808c8cc9f9492
#
_entry.id   cce4a5eef6a9f1a2c63808c8cc9f9492
#
_cell.length_a   1.000
_cell.length_b   1.000
_cell.length_c   1.000
_cell.angle_alpha   90.00
_cell.angle_beta   90.00
_cell.angle_gamma   90.00
#
_symmetry.space_group_name_H-M   'P 1'
#
loop_
_entity.id
_entity.type
_entity.pdbx_description
1 polymer ?
#
loop_
_entity_poly.entity_id
_entity_poly.type
_entity_poly.pdbx_seq_one_letter_code
_entity_poly.pdbx_strand_id
1 'polypeptide(L)'
;MDLLEQTDQVFFGSTGLDKDQTMKIVANCLHGADDGDLFLEMRHAEMLSFDDGRLKTATYDQSAGFGLRAIVGEADAFAHAGELSSAALKRAAETVSAVASGHSGEIALAPEAGRNESLYSDSNPLNQTAFEDKVTLLQKIDSYARDKDPRVKQVSASIA
;
A
#
# COMPACT_ATOMS: atom_id res chain seq x y z
N MET A 1 -2.04 14.65 -16.45
CA MET A 1 -1.07 13.57 -16.21
C MET A 1 -1.88 12.30 -16.18
N ASP A 2 -1.49 11.30 -16.97
CA ASP A 2 -2.15 10.00 -16.98
C ASP A 2 -1.96 9.29 -15.61
N LEU A 3 -2.90 8.40 -15.23
CA LEU A 3 -2.83 7.64 -13.96
C LEU A 3 -1.55 6.82 -13.86
N LEU A 4 -1.09 6.26 -14.99
CA LEU A 4 0.18 5.52 -15.04
C LEU A 4 1.38 6.44 -14.78
N GLU A 5 1.38 7.65 -15.33
CA GLU A 5 2.45 8.62 -15.07
C GLU A 5 2.49 9.06 -13.60
N GLN A 6 1.32 9.21 -12.96
CA GLN A 6 1.22 9.51 -11.53
C GLN A 6 1.78 8.36 -10.68
N THR A 7 1.41 7.13 -11.00
CA THR A 7 1.91 5.93 -10.32
C THR A 7 3.42 5.79 -10.49
N ASP A 8 3.92 5.99 -11.70
CA ASP A 8 5.36 5.98 -11.98
C ASP A 8 6.11 7.04 -11.18
N GLN A 9 5.56 8.25 -11.07
CA GLN A 9 6.16 9.33 -10.29
C GLN A 9 6.22 8.98 -8.79
N VAL A 10 5.18 8.34 -8.25
CA VAL A 10 5.15 7.93 -6.84
C VAL A 10 6.21 6.88 -6.55
N PHE A 11 6.33 5.84 -7.38
CA PHE A 11 7.22 4.72 -7.09
C PHE A 11 8.64 4.88 -7.64
N PHE A 12 8.82 5.56 -8.74
CA PHE A 12 10.13 5.69 -9.39
C PHE A 12 10.68 7.12 -9.39
N GLY A 13 9.84 8.13 -9.19
CA GLY A 13 10.26 9.52 -9.10
C GLY A 13 10.65 9.99 -7.70
N SER A 14 10.13 9.34 -6.65
CA SER A 14 10.30 9.77 -5.26
C SER A 14 10.95 8.73 -4.34
N THR A 15 11.31 7.56 -4.85
CA THR A 15 11.94 6.48 -4.09
C THR A 15 13.36 6.18 -4.61
N GLY A 16 14.02 5.19 -4.00
CA GLY A 16 15.32 4.68 -4.46
C GLY A 16 15.24 3.64 -5.59
N LEU A 17 14.07 3.51 -6.25
CA LEU A 17 13.87 2.62 -7.40
C LEU A 17 14.04 3.38 -8.71
N ASP A 18 14.78 2.81 -9.64
CA ASP A 18 14.80 3.18 -11.06
C ASP A 18 13.90 2.22 -11.83
N LYS A 19 13.01 2.73 -12.67
CA LYS A 19 12.01 1.91 -13.38
C LYS A 19 12.64 0.86 -14.29
N ASP A 20 13.59 1.27 -15.12
CA ASP A 20 14.22 0.37 -16.09
C ASP A 20 15.07 -0.70 -15.39
N GLN A 21 15.77 -0.32 -14.31
CA GLN A 21 16.52 -1.25 -13.50
C GLN A 21 15.60 -2.22 -12.77
N THR A 22 14.49 -1.74 -12.22
CA THR A 22 13.47 -2.56 -11.56
C THR A 22 12.91 -3.60 -12.52
N MET A 23 12.51 -3.20 -13.72
CA MET A 23 11.98 -4.11 -14.73
C MET A 23 13.00 -5.18 -15.13
N LYS A 24 14.28 -4.82 -15.26
CA LYS A 24 15.36 -5.79 -15.55
C LYS A 24 15.58 -6.79 -14.44
N ILE A 25 15.57 -6.34 -13.18
CA ILE A 25 15.73 -7.22 -12.01
C ILE A 25 14.57 -8.22 -11.94
N VAL A 26 13.34 -7.75 -12.10
CA VAL A 26 12.14 -8.59 -12.09
C VAL A 26 12.15 -9.59 -13.24
N ALA A 27 12.40 -9.13 -14.47
CA ALA A 27 12.47 -10.02 -15.64
C ALA A 27 13.53 -11.12 -15.49
N ASN A 28 14.70 -10.79 -14.93
CA ASN A 28 15.73 -11.77 -14.65
C ASN A 28 15.33 -12.76 -13.55
N CYS A 29 14.66 -12.27 -12.50
CA CYS A 29 14.19 -13.10 -11.39
C CYS A 29 13.11 -14.09 -11.85
N LEU A 30 12.20 -13.65 -12.72
CA LEU A 30 11.08 -14.43 -13.23
C LEU A 30 11.43 -15.27 -14.48
N HIS A 31 12.70 -15.22 -14.92
CA HIS A 31 13.11 -16.02 -16.05
C HIS A 31 12.99 -17.53 -15.75
N GLY A 32 12.14 -18.21 -16.50
CA GLY A 32 11.83 -19.64 -16.31
C GLY A 32 10.80 -19.93 -15.20
N ALA A 33 10.18 -18.93 -14.63
CA ALA A 33 9.01 -19.10 -13.79
C ALA A 33 7.72 -19.23 -14.63
N ASP A 34 6.74 -19.93 -14.10
CA ASP A 34 5.42 -20.07 -14.75
C ASP A 34 4.59 -18.80 -14.60
N ASP A 35 4.72 -18.14 -13.45
CA ASP A 35 4.03 -16.88 -13.12
C ASP A 35 4.86 -16.11 -12.10
N GLY A 36 4.57 -14.83 -11.94
CA GLY A 36 5.20 -14.01 -10.91
C GLY A 36 4.85 -12.54 -11.06
N ASP A 37 5.03 -11.82 -9.97
CA ASP A 37 4.70 -10.41 -9.91
C ASP A 37 5.61 -9.65 -8.95
N LEU A 38 5.76 -8.36 -9.22
CA LEU A 38 6.27 -7.37 -8.29
C LEU A 38 5.11 -6.46 -7.86
N PHE A 39 4.76 -6.53 -6.59
CA PHE A 39 3.80 -5.64 -5.96
C PHE A 39 4.53 -4.49 -5.26
N LEU A 40 4.15 -3.26 -5.54
CA LEU A 40 4.67 -2.07 -4.88
C LEU A 40 3.54 -1.41 -4.09
N GLU A 41 3.79 -1.06 -2.84
CA GLU A 41 2.82 -0.38 -1.99
C GLU A 41 3.43 0.90 -1.39
N MET A 42 2.63 1.96 -1.37
CA MET A 42 2.85 3.14 -0.55
C MET A 42 1.53 3.49 0.13
N ARG A 43 1.54 3.55 1.45
CA ARG A 43 0.36 3.81 2.26
C ARG A 43 0.57 5.03 3.13
N HIS A 44 -0.40 5.92 3.11
CA HIS A 44 -0.52 7.02 4.06
C HIS A 44 -1.80 6.80 4.86
N ALA A 45 -1.72 6.94 6.17
CA ALA A 45 -2.86 6.79 7.06
C ALA A 45 -2.88 7.92 8.08
N GLU A 46 -4.07 8.44 8.36
CA GLU A 46 -4.28 9.42 9.42
C GLU A 46 -5.32 8.84 10.38
N MET A 47 -5.11 9.04 11.67
CA MET A 47 -6.09 8.69 12.69
C MET A 47 -6.18 9.78 13.73
N LEU A 48 -7.40 10.23 14.01
CA LEU A 48 -7.73 11.11 15.12
C LEU A 48 -8.62 10.34 16.08
N SER A 49 -8.28 10.32 17.36
CA SER A 49 -9.08 9.75 18.43
C SER A 49 -9.50 10.82 19.41
N PHE A 50 -10.79 10.93 19.64
CA PHE A 50 -11.42 11.88 20.54
C PHE A 50 -12.13 11.13 21.67
N ASP A 51 -11.89 11.53 22.90
CA ASP A 51 -12.48 10.88 24.06
C ASP A 51 -12.85 11.92 25.11
N ASP A 52 -14.09 11.88 25.50
CA ASP A 52 -14.67 12.70 26.56
C ASP A 52 -14.35 14.20 26.42
N GLY A 53 -14.70 14.77 25.28
CA GLY A 53 -14.54 16.19 24.97
C GLY A 53 -13.12 16.61 24.61
N ARG A 54 -12.18 15.68 24.40
CA ARG A 54 -10.76 16.00 24.12
C ARG A 54 -10.16 15.13 23.01
N LEU A 55 -9.35 15.76 22.17
CA LEU A 55 -8.47 15.04 21.26
C LEU A 55 -7.38 14.30 22.09
N LYS A 56 -7.38 12.98 22.03
CA LYS A 56 -6.41 12.12 22.74
C LYS A 56 -5.20 11.80 21.89
N THR A 57 -5.45 11.47 20.63
CA THR A 57 -4.40 11.04 19.71
C THR A 57 -4.67 11.62 18.32
N ALA A 58 -3.62 12.06 17.69
CA ALA A 58 -3.58 12.36 16.27
C ALA A 58 -2.30 11.74 15.71
N THR A 59 -2.44 10.79 14.81
CA THR A 59 -1.32 10.13 14.16
C THR A 59 -1.41 10.29 12.65
N TYR A 60 -0.26 10.41 12.03
CA TYR A 60 -0.08 10.33 10.60
C TYR A 60 1.06 9.34 10.33
N ASP A 61 0.72 8.23 9.70
CA ASP A 61 1.65 7.15 9.40
C ASP A 61 1.88 7.05 7.90
N GLN A 62 3.14 6.83 7.54
CA GLN A 62 3.53 6.56 6.17
C GLN A 62 4.34 5.28 6.13
N SER A 63 3.95 4.34 5.28
CA SER A 63 4.68 3.11 5.03
C SER A 63 4.81 2.87 3.54
N ALA A 64 5.90 2.24 3.15
CA ALA A 64 6.16 1.82 1.78
C ALA A 64 6.83 0.46 1.80
N GLY A 65 6.68 -0.31 0.72
CA GLY A 65 7.33 -1.60 0.60
C GLY A 65 7.01 -2.27 -0.73
N PHE A 66 7.59 -3.44 -0.91
CA PHE A 66 7.30 -4.29 -2.05
C PHE A 66 7.24 -5.76 -1.66
N GLY A 67 6.55 -6.55 -2.48
CA GLY A 67 6.60 -8.00 -2.50
C GLY A 67 6.96 -8.49 -3.89
N LEU A 68 7.90 -9.40 -3.98
CA LEU A 68 8.30 -10.09 -5.20
C LEU A 68 7.96 -11.56 -5.08
N ARG A 69 7.23 -12.11 -6.03
CA ARG A 69 6.77 -13.49 -6.07
C ARG A 69 7.14 -14.14 -7.39
N ALA A 70 7.51 -15.42 -7.32
CA ALA A 70 7.66 -16.29 -8.50
C ALA A 70 7.03 -17.66 -8.21
N ILE A 71 6.34 -18.21 -9.20
CA ILE A 71 5.73 -19.55 -9.15
C ILE A 71 6.43 -20.42 -10.17
N VAL A 72 6.89 -21.61 -9.73
CA VAL A 72 7.53 -22.60 -10.59
C VAL A 72 6.96 -23.99 -10.25
N GLY A 73 6.12 -24.52 -11.13
CA GLY A 73 5.35 -25.74 -10.85
C GLY A 73 4.44 -25.54 -9.63
N GLU A 74 4.65 -26.34 -8.60
CA GLU A 74 3.91 -26.24 -7.32
C GLU A 74 4.66 -25.42 -6.25
N ALA A 75 5.81 -24.84 -6.59
CA ALA A 75 6.61 -24.04 -5.68
C ALA A 75 6.26 -22.55 -5.79
N ASP A 76 5.99 -21.91 -4.64
CA ASP A 76 5.76 -20.48 -4.51
C ASP A 76 6.93 -19.86 -3.73
N ALA A 77 7.67 -18.98 -4.40
CA ALA A 77 8.80 -18.26 -3.84
C ALA A 77 8.40 -16.79 -3.64
N PHE A 78 8.56 -16.29 -2.40
CA PHE A 78 8.18 -14.94 -2.04
C PHE A 78 9.24 -14.26 -1.17
N ALA A 79 9.52 -12.99 -1.48
CA ALA A 79 10.33 -12.12 -0.63
C ALA A 79 9.76 -10.71 -0.61
N HIS A 80 9.89 -10.00 0.52
CA HIS A 80 9.40 -8.64 0.67
C HIS A 80 10.39 -7.76 1.44
N ALA A 81 10.23 -6.45 1.30
CA ALA A 81 10.93 -5.47 2.13
C ALA A 81 10.09 -4.21 2.33
N GLY A 82 10.28 -3.54 3.48
CA GLY A 82 9.69 -2.24 3.79
C GLY A 82 10.51 -1.05 3.27
N GLU A 83 11.39 -1.28 2.30
CA GLU A 83 12.27 -0.27 1.70
C GLU A 83 12.17 -0.35 0.17
N LEU A 84 11.78 0.75 -0.45
CA LEU A 84 11.74 0.87 -1.91
C LEU A 84 13.11 1.32 -2.44
N SER A 85 14.04 0.36 -2.55
CA SER A 85 15.37 0.59 -3.13
C SER A 85 15.80 -0.53 -4.06
N SER A 86 16.63 -0.20 -5.05
CA SER A 86 17.21 -1.19 -5.97
C SER A 86 18.06 -2.24 -5.24
N ALA A 87 18.68 -1.88 -4.11
CA ALA A 87 19.48 -2.81 -3.31
C ALA A 87 18.59 -3.84 -2.60
N ALA A 88 17.48 -3.40 -1.99
CA ALA A 88 16.51 -4.29 -1.35
C ALA A 88 15.86 -5.22 -2.40
N LEU A 89 15.48 -4.69 -3.56
CA LEU A 89 14.89 -5.48 -4.63
C LEU A 89 15.85 -6.57 -5.17
N LYS A 90 17.14 -6.24 -5.33
CA LYS A 90 18.16 -7.25 -5.74
C LYS A 90 18.25 -8.39 -4.73
N ARG A 91 18.33 -8.09 -3.43
CA ARG A 91 18.36 -9.14 -2.38
C ARG A 91 17.11 -10.00 -2.39
N ALA A 92 15.93 -9.40 -2.57
CA ALA A 92 14.68 -10.13 -2.70
C ALA A 92 14.68 -11.04 -3.94
N ALA A 93 15.13 -10.53 -5.08
CA ALA A 93 15.24 -11.30 -6.33
C ALA A 93 16.19 -12.49 -6.20
N GLU A 94 17.34 -12.33 -5.53
CA GLU A 94 18.28 -13.42 -5.23
C GLU A 94 17.61 -14.50 -4.37
N THR A 95 16.83 -14.11 -3.34
CA THR A 95 16.10 -15.02 -2.47
C THR A 95 15.04 -15.81 -3.25
N VAL A 96 14.21 -15.12 -4.04
CA VAL A 96 13.15 -15.73 -4.84
C VAL A 96 13.74 -16.68 -5.88
N SER A 97 14.78 -16.25 -6.62
CA SER A 97 15.45 -17.07 -7.61
C SER A 97 16.10 -18.32 -7.00
N ALA A 98 16.66 -18.24 -5.79
CA ALA A 98 17.25 -19.39 -5.12
C ALA A 98 16.22 -20.48 -4.78
N VAL A 99 15.00 -20.09 -4.37
CA VAL A 99 13.90 -21.02 -4.13
C VAL A 99 13.36 -21.58 -5.45
N ALA A 100 13.21 -20.75 -6.46
CA ALA A 100 12.69 -21.15 -7.79
C ALA A 100 13.64 -22.07 -8.55
N SER A 101 14.96 -21.95 -8.37
CA SER A 101 15.99 -22.63 -9.17
C SER A 101 16.02 -24.18 -9.03
N GLY A 102 15.33 -24.73 -8.04
CA GLY A 102 15.21 -26.20 -7.84
C GLY A 102 14.00 -26.83 -8.53
N HIS A 103 13.19 -26.06 -9.19
CA HIS A 103 11.91 -26.47 -9.78
C HIS A 103 11.87 -26.20 -11.28
N SER A 104 11.01 -26.91 -11.99
CA SER A 104 10.74 -26.67 -13.41
C SER A 104 9.23 -26.50 -13.61
N GLY A 105 8.83 -25.44 -14.30
CA GLY A 105 7.46 -25.15 -14.64
C GLY A 105 7.26 -24.99 -16.14
N GLU A 106 6.03 -25.01 -16.58
CA GLU A 106 5.60 -24.61 -17.91
C GLU A 106 5.21 -23.14 -17.86
N ILE A 107 5.65 -22.34 -18.85
CA ILE A 107 5.33 -20.91 -18.92
C ILE A 107 3.82 -20.73 -19.05
N ALA A 108 3.16 -20.23 -18.03
CA ALA A 108 1.80 -19.74 -18.16
C ALA A 108 1.79 -18.45 -18.99
N LEU A 109 0.95 -18.39 -20.00
CA LEU A 109 0.72 -17.14 -20.72
C LEU A 109 0.12 -16.13 -19.74
N ALA A 110 0.66 -14.93 -19.70
CA ALA A 110 0.07 -13.84 -18.94
C ALA A 110 -1.41 -13.70 -19.35
N PRO A 111 -2.34 -13.58 -18.37
CA PRO A 111 -3.73 -13.37 -18.69
C PRO A 111 -3.87 -12.10 -19.52
N GLU A 112 -4.80 -12.11 -20.47
CA GLU A 112 -5.13 -10.90 -21.23
C GLU A 112 -5.42 -9.76 -20.25
N ALA A 113 -4.93 -8.57 -20.57
CA ALA A 113 -5.15 -7.38 -19.73
C ALA A 113 -6.64 -7.26 -19.39
N GLY A 114 -6.98 -7.54 -18.15
CA GLY A 114 -8.36 -7.52 -17.67
C GLY A 114 -8.92 -6.09 -17.71
N ARG A 115 -10.22 -5.95 -17.89
CA ARG A 115 -10.90 -4.70 -17.69
C ARG A 115 -11.09 -4.51 -16.18
N ASN A 116 -10.16 -3.80 -15.55
CA ASN A 116 -10.33 -3.39 -14.17
C ASN A 116 -11.35 -2.24 -14.13
N GLU A 117 -12.43 -2.44 -13.41
CA GLU A 117 -13.33 -1.33 -13.08
C GLU A 117 -12.65 -0.45 -12.03
N SER A 118 -12.67 0.88 -12.27
CA SER A 118 -12.19 1.84 -11.28
C SER A 118 -13.22 1.92 -10.14
N LEU A 119 -12.97 1.20 -9.05
CA LEU A 119 -13.84 1.17 -7.87
C LEU A 119 -13.62 2.38 -6.95
N TYR A 120 -12.49 3.05 -7.08
CA TYR A 120 -12.09 4.18 -6.23
C TYR A 120 -11.68 5.37 -7.08
N SER A 121 -11.89 6.58 -6.55
CA SER A 121 -11.33 7.77 -7.15
C SER A 121 -9.84 7.91 -6.81
N ASP A 122 -9.09 8.60 -7.66
CA ASP A 122 -7.68 8.96 -7.46
C ASP A 122 -7.47 10.20 -6.58
N SER A 123 -8.55 10.71 -5.99
CA SER A 123 -8.42 11.85 -5.09
C SER A 123 -7.94 11.41 -3.71
N ASN A 124 -6.90 12.08 -3.21
CA ASN A 124 -6.35 11.78 -1.89
C ASN A 124 -7.30 12.32 -0.79
N PRO A 125 -7.97 11.45 -0.01
CA PRO A 125 -8.93 11.88 1.01
C PRO A 125 -8.27 12.61 2.18
N LEU A 126 -6.99 12.37 2.45
CA LEU A 126 -6.27 12.95 3.59
C LEU A 126 -6.13 14.46 3.48
N ASN A 127 -6.04 14.97 2.24
CA ASN A 127 -5.83 16.40 1.98
C ASN A 127 -7.13 17.16 1.68
N GLN A 128 -8.29 16.51 1.65
CA GLN A 128 -9.56 17.14 1.29
C GLN A 128 -10.18 17.95 2.43
N THR A 129 -9.87 17.59 3.67
CA THR A 129 -10.46 18.21 4.86
C THR A 129 -9.34 18.68 5.78
N ALA A 130 -9.40 19.92 6.22
CA ALA A 130 -8.41 20.48 7.15
C ALA A 130 -8.46 19.73 8.50
N PHE A 131 -7.34 19.66 9.18
CA PHE A 131 -7.22 19.01 10.49
C PHE A 131 -8.22 19.59 11.51
N GLU A 132 -8.37 20.89 11.53
CA GLU A 132 -9.28 21.62 12.42
C GLU A 132 -10.74 21.24 12.17
N ASP A 133 -11.13 21.01 10.92
CA ASP A 133 -12.49 20.61 10.56
C ASP A 133 -12.78 19.17 11.02
N LYS A 134 -11.79 18.27 10.92
CA LYS A 134 -11.88 16.90 11.45
C LYS A 134 -12.06 16.91 12.96
N VAL A 135 -11.29 17.71 13.68
CA VAL A 135 -11.43 17.89 15.13
C VAL A 135 -12.81 18.47 15.49
N THR A 136 -13.25 19.50 14.75
CA THR A 136 -14.57 20.10 14.93
C THR A 136 -15.71 19.09 14.71
N LEU A 137 -15.56 18.19 13.74
CA LEU A 137 -16.55 17.13 13.52
C LEU A 137 -16.62 16.18 14.73
N LEU A 138 -15.49 15.77 15.27
CA LEU A 138 -15.44 14.90 16.46
C LEU A 138 -16.06 15.59 17.70
N GLN A 139 -15.81 16.88 17.90
CA GLN A 139 -16.45 17.68 18.93
C GLN A 139 -17.97 17.75 18.78
N LYS A 140 -18.45 17.94 17.53
CA LYS A 140 -19.90 17.94 17.25
C LYS A 140 -20.53 16.58 17.54
N ILE A 141 -19.84 15.48 17.25
CA ILE A 141 -20.31 14.12 17.56
C ILE A 141 -20.44 13.94 19.07
N ASP A 142 -19.44 14.35 19.86
CA ASP A 142 -19.47 14.29 21.34
C ASP A 142 -20.65 15.10 21.90
N SER A 143 -20.79 16.36 21.50
CA SER A 143 -21.88 17.22 21.93
C SER A 143 -23.24 16.66 21.55
N TYR A 144 -23.40 16.21 20.31
CA TYR A 144 -24.65 15.64 19.83
C TYR A 144 -25.08 14.41 20.63
N ALA A 145 -24.13 13.50 20.94
CA ALA A 145 -24.43 12.31 21.71
C ALA A 145 -24.88 12.66 23.15
N ARG A 146 -24.24 13.64 23.78
CA ARG A 146 -24.62 14.11 25.15
C ARG A 146 -25.96 14.80 25.16
N ASP A 147 -26.28 15.59 24.15
CA ASP A 147 -27.55 16.29 24.01
C ASP A 147 -28.74 15.35 23.79
N LYS A 148 -28.49 14.14 23.27
CA LYS A 148 -29.54 13.14 23.02
C LYS A 148 -30.08 12.51 24.33
N ASP A 149 -29.20 12.28 25.30
CA ASP A 149 -29.62 11.63 26.55
C ASP A 149 -28.67 12.05 27.68
N PRO A 150 -29.20 12.63 28.78
CA PRO A 150 -28.41 13.05 29.95
C PRO A 150 -27.70 11.89 30.67
N ARG A 151 -28.05 10.66 30.38
CA ARG A 151 -27.37 9.47 30.88
C ARG A 151 -26.05 9.16 30.14
N VAL A 152 -25.77 9.78 29.00
CA VAL A 152 -24.49 9.65 28.32
C VAL A 152 -23.41 10.29 29.19
N LYS A 153 -22.49 9.48 29.71
CA LYS A 153 -21.40 9.93 30.58
C LYS A 153 -20.07 10.06 29.90
N GLN A 154 -19.85 9.23 28.89
CA GLN A 154 -18.63 9.23 28.11
C GLN A 154 -18.94 9.01 26.64
N VAL A 155 -18.21 9.70 25.78
CA VAL A 155 -18.29 9.57 24.32
C VAL A 155 -16.87 9.39 23.77
N SER A 156 -16.65 8.34 23.01
CA SER A 156 -15.42 8.13 22.26
C SER A 156 -15.75 8.07 20.76
N ALA A 157 -15.00 8.79 19.97
CA ALA A 157 -15.15 8.84 18.52
C ALA A 157 -13.78 8.88 17.85
N SER A 158 -13.68 8.35 16.62
CA SER A 158 -12.45 8.39 15.84
C SER A 158 -12.73 8.61 14.35
N ILE A 159 -11.76 9.20 13.68
CA ILE A 159 -11.67 9.28 12.21
C ILE A 159 -10.39 8.57 11.81
N ALA A 160 -10.49 7.67 10.80
CA ALA A 160 -9.36 6.99 10.21
C ALA A 160 -9.53 6.92 8.68
#